data_8b57ea987762a4b3410ba5ade5e022ed
#
_entry.id   8b57ea987762a4b3410ba5ade5e022ed
#
_cell.length_a   1.000
_cell.length_b   1.000
_cell.length_c   1.000
_cell.angle_alpha   90.00
_cell.angle_beta   90.00
_cell.angle_gamma   90.00
#
_symmetry.space_group_name_H-M   'P 1'
#
loop_
_entity.id
_entity.type
_entity.pdbx_description
1 polymer ?
#
loop_
_entity_poly.entity_id
_entity_poly.type
_entity_poly.pdbx_seq_one_letter_code
_entity_poly.pdbx_strand_id
1 'polypeptide(L)'
;YADYASSNRWQIRQRTNIVDEAPSSDIREWSSNMFVQQVMKYTAGSLQDTGLLLNTSSRIYIPFVKLGDTSEYYHHDMLHLLGSRGVDALNNVMGLDKDSVVQTSVENVYLGMLDAYEKAGMDDGYVLCKLDYLNWKRNSDPTFVPYRAPQNLIGLTQDPYLAGLDKLKADFKSHDVCAEVYLAKARYAVEKQQQVMALQICDEAIRLYPDYKRINALKNLKQEILNPALYVRADQVVYPDTDMKLMVNHKNIDGFTVQLYQSKKRVAEQHYSLLRPQNYQNQDTVFTLKAPAIGEYVMRIVPDAKARENSESKLSVTRFKVL
;
A
#
# COMPACT_ATOMS: atom_id res chain seq x y z
N TYR A 1 12.96 -22.45 7.48
CA TYR A 1 14.12 -21.71 8.03
C TYR A 1 13.81 -20.22 8.14
N ALA A 2 13.36 -19.57 7.06
CA ALA A 2 13.10 -18.13 7.03
C ALA A 2 12.06 -17.69 8.07
N ASP A 3 10.95 -18.40 8.19
CA ASP A 3 9.88 -18.09 9.15
C ASP A 3 10.36 -18.26 10.60
N TYR A 4 11.14 -19.33 10.87
CA TYR A 4 11.74 -19.52 12.18
C TYR A 4 12.72 -18.39 12.52
N ALA A 5 13.57 -18.01 11.56
CA ALA A 5 14.53 -16.94 11.71
C ALA A 5 13.84 -15.58 11.98
N SER A 6 12.77 -15.27 11.24
CA SER A 6 11.98 -14.06 11.43
C SER A 6 11.33 -14.01 12.81
N SER A 7 10.71 -15.13 13.25
CA SER A 7 9.99 -15.22 14.54
C SER A 7 10.94 -15.21 15.75
N ASN A 8 12.19 -15.66 15.58
CA ASN A 8 13.16 -15.82 16.68
C ASN A 8 14.38 -14.90 16.51
N ARG A 9 14.27 -13.84 15.72
CA ARG A 9 15.37 -12.94 15.34
C ARG A 9 16.19 -12.44 16.52
N TRP A 10 15.53 -11.98 17.58
CA TRP A 10 16.21 -11.48 18.77
C TRP A 10 17.04 -12.57 19.45
N GLN A 11 16.47 -13.76 19.63
CA GLN A 11 17.16 -14.90 20.27
C GLN A 11 18.36 -15.37 19.44
N ILE A 12 18.22 -15.42 18.10
CA ILE A 12 19.28 -15.82 17.18
C ILE A 12 20.46 -14.85 17.27
N ARG A 13 20.21 -13.57 17.32
CA ARG A 13 21.24 -12.53 17.46
C ARG A 13 22.01 -12.59 18.78
N GLN A 14 21.41 -13.13 19.82
CA GLN A 14 21.99 -13.23 21.16
C GLN A 14 22.85 -14.49 21.36
N ARG A 15 22.90 -15.39 20.37
CA ARG A 15 23.67 -16.62 20.47
C ARG A 15 25.17 -16.31 20.38
N THR A 16 25.93 -16.64 21.43
CA THR A 16 27.36 -16.28 21.56
C THR A 16 28.31 -17.44 21.33
N ASN A 17 27.86 -18.71 21.42
CA ASN A 17 28.70 -19.88 21.41
C ASN A 17 28.48 -20.75 20.17
N ILE A 18 28.43 -20.13 19.00
CA ILE A 18 28.10 -20.84 17.77
C ILE A 18 29.31 -20.87 16.86
N VAL A 19 29.67 -22.09 16.48
CA VAL A 19 30.70 -22.34 15.50
C VAL A 19 30.04 -22.41 14.14
N ASP A 20 30.47 -21.57 13.19
CA ASP A 20 29.95 -21.53 11.81
C ASP A 20 30.49 -22.69 10.94
N GLU A 21 30.82 -23.82 11.54
CA GLU A 21 31.31 -25.01 10.85
C GLU A 21 30.16 -25.79 10.20
N ALA A 22 30.05 -27.00 10.08
CA ALA A 22 28.95 -27.71 9.43
C ALA A 22 27.60 -27.45 10.13
N PRO A 23 26.49 -27.20 9.41
CA PRO A 23 25.21 -26.93 10.03
C PRO A 23 24.74 -28.14 10.86
N SER A 24 24.47 -27.91 12.15
CA SER A 24 23.78 -28.87 13.00
C SER A 24 22.40 -29.22 12.41
N SER A 25 21.93 -30.43 12.63
CA SER A 25 20.55 -30.81 12.28
C SER A 25 19.51 -30.04 13.08
N ASP A 26 19.89 -29.49 14.24
CA ASP A 26 19.01 -28.67 15.08
C ASP A 26 19.15 -27.19 14.74
N ILE A 27 18.10 -26.62 14.14
CA ILE A 27 18.04 -25.18 13.77
C ILE A 27 18.15 -24.24 14.99
N ARG A 28 17.92 -24.74 16.20
CA ARG A 28 18.08 -23.96 17.43
C ARG A 28 19.54 -23.66 17.75
N GLU A 29 20.48 -24.38 17.12
CA GLU A 29 21.92 -24.18 17.27
C GLU A 29 22.52 -23.30 16.15
N TRP A 30 21.73 -22.94 15.14
CA TRP A 30 22.24 -22.21 13.99
C TRP A 30 22.57 -20.74 14.31
N SER A 31 23.68 -20.25 13.78
CA SER A 31 24.06 -18.84 13.80
C SER A 31 23.20 -18.01 12.85
N SER A 32 23.23 -16.68 13.01
CA SER A 32 22.64 -15.73 12.06
C SER A 32 23.12 -15.96 10.64
N ASN A 33 24.43 -16.15 10.46
CA ASN A 33 25.06 -16.40 9.16
C ASN A 33 24.59 -17.72 8.54
N MET A 34 24.41 -18.79 9.34
CA MET A 34 23.90 -20.07 8.82
C MET A 34 22.48 -19.95 8.28
N PHE A 35 21.58 -19.25 8.97
CA PHE A 35 20.23 -18.99 8.46
C PHE A 35 20.27 -18.25 7.11
N VAL A 36 21.06 -17.18 7.02
CA VAL A 36 21.23 -16.41 5.78
C VAL A 36 21.74 -17.31 4.65
N GLN A 37 22.82 -18.06 4.88
CA GLN A 37 23.42 -18.93 3.85
C GLN A 37 22.44 -20.02 3.39
N GLN A 38 21.72 -20.67 4.31
CA GLN A 38 20.79 -21.74 3.94
C GLN A 38 19.59 -21.20 3.17
N VAL A 39 19.02 -20.06 3.58
CA VAL A 39 17.91 -19.44 2.84
C VAL A 39 18.37 -19.02 1.44
N MET A 40 19.53 -18.40 1.30
CA MET A 40 20.12 -18.07 -0.01
C MET A 40 20.32 -19.32 -0.89
N LYS A 41 20.90 -20.38 -0.33
CA LYS A 41 21.15 -21.65 -1.03
C LYS A 41 19.84 -22.26 -1.55
N TYR A 42 18.82 -22.38 -0.71
CA TYR A 42 17.55 -22.98 -1.11
C TYR A 42 16.77 -22.09 -2.08
N THR A 43 16.81 -20.77 -1.92
CA THR A 43 16.23 -19.84 -2.88
C THR A 43 16.88 -19.99 -4.27
N ALA A 44 18.20 -19.95 -4.33
CA ALA A 44 18.93 -20.14 -5.60
C ALA A 44 18.66 -21.53 -6.21
N GLY A 45 18.66 -22.58 -5.39
CA GLY A 45 18.39 -23.94 -5.84
C GLY A 45 16.98 -24.12 -6.40
N SER A 46 15.98 -23.44 -5.82
CA SER A 46 14.60 -23.54 -6.30
C SER A 46 14.35 -22.86 -7.65
N LEU A 47 15.27 -22.00 -8.09
CA LEU A 47 15.15 -21.23 -9.34
C LEU A 47 16.11 -21.69 -10.45
N GLN A 48 16.80 -22.84 -10.28
CA GLN A 48 17.82 -23.29 -11.24
C GLN A 48 17.28 -23.62 -12.62
N ASP A 49 16.12 -24.26 -12.72
CA ASP A 49 15.51 -24.66 -13.99
C ASP A 49 14.41 -23.67 -14.41
N THR A 50 14.82 -22.48 -14.85
CA THR A 50 13.90 -21.42 -15.28
C THR A 50 12.99 -21.85 -16.43
N GLY A 51 13.47 -22.71 -17.34
CA GLY A 51 12.66 -23.20 -18.45
C GLY A 51 11.51 -24.09 -17.98
N LEU A 52 11.79 -25.03 -17.07
CA LEU A 52 10.74 -25.85 -16.46
C LEU A 52 9.75 -25.00 -15.68
N LEU A 53 10.25 -24.05 -14.89
CA LEU A 53 9.43 -23.21 -14.03
C LEU A 53 8.49 -22.29 -14.82
N LEU A 54 8.95 -21.71 -15.93
CA LEU A 54 8.11 -20.90 -16.83
C LEU A 54 7.00 -21.74 -17.48
N ASN A 55 7.29 -22.98 -17.84
CA ASN A 55 6.34 -23.87 -18.51
C ASN A 55 5.42 -24.63 -17.55
N THR A 56 5.60 -24.48 -16.24
CA THR A 56 4.77 -25.12 -15.21
C THR A 56 3.81 -24.09 -14.60
N SER A 57 2.51 -24.35 -14.72
CA SER A 57 1.50 -23.47 -14.11
C SER A 57 1.40 -23.68 -12.61
N SER A 58 1.45 -22.60 -11.82
CA SER A 58 1.20 -22.63 -10.38
C SER A 58 -0.25 -23.00 -10.02
N ARG A 59 -1.17 -22.96 -10.99
CA ARG A 59 -2.59 -23.33 -10.79
C ARG A 59 -2.79 -24.79 -10.41
N ILE A 60 -1.87 -25.67 -10.76
CA ILE A 60 -1.93 -27.08 -10.33
C ILE A 60 -1.79 -27.24 -8.82
N TYR A 61 -1.29 -26.22 -8.13
CA TYR A 61 -1.10 -26.18 -6.68
C TYR A 61 -2.19 -25.39 -5.94
N ILE A 62 -3.26 -24.94 -6.61
CA ILE A 62 -4.35 -24.16 -6.00
C ILE A 62 -4.85 -24.70 -4.65
N PRO A 63 -4.97 -26.03 -4.41
CA PRO A 63 -5.36 -26.53 -3.10
C PRO A 63 -4.42 -26.14 -1.96
N PHE A 64 -3.17 -25.79 -2.27
CA PHE A 64 -2.12 -25.44 -1.33
C PHE A 64 -1.65 -23.98 -1.44
N VAL A 65 -2.00 -23.30 -2.54
CA VAL A 65 -1.53 -21.95 -2.87
C VAL A 65 -2.71 -21.08 -3.28
N LYS A 66 -2.88 -19.95 -2.61
CA LYS A 66 -3.81 -18.91 -3.03
C LYS A 66 -3.10 -17.98 -4.01
N LEU A 67 -3.57 -17.90 -5.23
CA LEU A 67 -3.06 -16.96 -6.22
C LEU A 67 -3.50 -15.52 -5.86
N GLY A 68 -2.62 -14.56 -6.08
CA GLY A 68 -2.94 -13.13 -6.02
C GLY A 68 -3.69 -12.68 -7.28
N ASP A 69 -4.27 -11.49 -7.22
CA ASP A 69 -5.11 -10.95 -8.32
C ASP A 69 -4.41 -10.89 -9.69
N THR A 70 -3.11 -10.53 -9.73
CA THR A 70 -2.34 -10.52 -10.98
C THR A 70 -1.99 -11.92 -11.45
N SER A 71 -1.69 -12.82 -10.52
CA SER A 71 -1.33 -14.21 -10.81
C SER A 71 -2.51 -15.02 -11.34
N GLU A 72 -3.75 -14.61 -11.06
CA GLU A 72 -4.94 -15.27 -11.61
C GLU A 72 -5.05 -15.08 -13.13
N TYR A 73 -4.65 -13.91 -13.64
CA TYR A 73 -4.87 -13.55 -15.04
C TYR A 73 -3.62 -13.54 -15.90
N TYR A 74 -2.47 -13.15 -15.35
CA TYR A 74 -1.25 -12.90 -16.13
C TYR A 74 -0.04 -13.71 -15.67
N HIS A 75 0.14 -13.86 -14.38
CA HIS A 75 1.41 -14.23 -13.75
C HIS A 75 1.26 -15.50 -12.92
N HIS A 76 0.98 -16.60 -13.59
CA HIS A 76 0.62 -17.87 -12.95
C HIS A 76 1.58 -19.02 -13.24
N ASP A 77 2.84 -18.71 -13.61
CA ASP A 77 3.91 -19.68 -13.75
C ASP A 77 4.61 -19.98 -12.39
N MET A 78 5.34 -21.10 -12.35
CA MET A 78 6.07 -21.48 -11.14
C MET A 78 7.28 -20.60 -10.88
N LEU A 79 7.85 -19.97 -11.91
CA LEU A 79 8.98 -19.05 -11.74
C LEU A 79 8.58 -17.87 -10.88
N HIS A 80 7.41 -17.25 -11.16
CA HIS A 80 6.87 -16.19 -10.33
C HIS A 80 6.61 -16.65 -8.90
N LEU A 81 5.93 -17.80 -8.74
CA LEU A 81 5.59 -18.31 -7.43
C LEU A 81 6.82 -18.54 -6.56
N LEU A 82 7.82 -19.26 -7.09
CA LEU A 82 9.03 -19.58 -6.33
C LEU A 82 9.95 -18.37 -6.18
N GLY A 83 10.04 -17.50 -7.18
CA GLY A 83 10.79 -16.25 -7.09
C GLY A 83 10.24 -15.31 -6.02
N SER A 84 8.91 -15.07 -6.01
CA SER A 84 8.26 -14.26 -4.98
C SER A 84 8.46 -14.85 -3.58
N ARG A 85 8.30 -16.17 -3.41
CA ARG A 85 8.56 -16.84 -2.13
C ARG A 85 10.02 -16.79 -1.72
N GLY A 86 10.94 -16.85 -2.69
CA GLY A 86 12.37 -16.67 -2.46
C GLY A 86 12.70 -15.27 -1.96
N VAL A 87 12.12 -14.24 -2.58
CA VAL A 87 12.25 -12.85 -2.13
C VAL A 87 11.70 -12.67 -0.71
N ASP A 88 10.50 -13.20 -0.41
CA ASP A 88 9.93 -13.17 0.93
C ASP A 88 10.85 -13.86 1.96
N ALA A 89 11.39 -15.03 1.62
CA ALA A 89 12.29 -15.77 2.49
C ALA A 89 13.60 -15.01 2.76
N LEU A 90 14.18 -14.38 1.74
CA LEU A 90 15.36 -13.54 1.87
C LEU A 90 15.08 -12.30 2.73
N ASN A 91 13.95 -11.63 2.52
CA ASN A 91 13.53 -10.49 3.36
C ASN A 91 13.31 -10.91 4.82
N ASN A 92 12.85 -12.13 5.10
CA ASN A 92 12.67 -12.64 6.45
C ASN A 92 13.98 -12.85 7.21
N VAL A 93 15.10 -13.04 6.53
CA VAL A 93 16.44 -13.12 7.15
C VAL A 93 17.20 -11.80 7.10
N MET A 94 16.68 -10.79 6.42
CA MET A 94 17.23 -9.43 6.45
C MET A 94 17.37 -8.93 7.90
N GLY A 95 18.50 -8.31 8.22
CA GLY A 95 18.79 -7.81 9.57
C GLY A 95 19.29 -8.88 10.55
N LEU A 96 19.52 -10.12 10.13
CA LEU A 96 20.24 -11.11 10.95
C LEU A 96 21.76 -10.92 10.82
N ASP A 97 22.27 -10.96 9.59
CA ASP A 97 23.68 -10.83 9.25
C ASP A 97 23.82 -10.49 7.75
N LYS A 98 24.88 -9.74 7.40
CA LYS A 98 25.28 -9.45 6.01
C LYS A 98 24.15 -8.94 5.11
N ASP A 99 23.41 -7.92 5.57
CA ASP A 99 22.25 -7.37 4.86
C ASP A 99 22.54 -7.01 3.39
N SER A 100 23.74 -6.49 3.09
CA SER A 100 24.14 -6.16 1.72
C SER A 100 24.20 -7.40 0.81
N VAL A 101 24.62 -8.55 1.34
CA VAL A 101 24.66 -9.83 0.59
C VAL A 101 23.25 -10.35 0.35
N VAL A 102 22.36 -10.23 1.35
CA VAL A 102 20.94 -10.59 1.22
C VAL A 102 20.26 -9.70 0.19
N GLN A 103 20.49 -8.38 0.23
CA GLN A 103 19.96 -7.43 -0.76
C GLN A 103 20.41 -7.77 -2.18
N THR A 104 21.71 -8.07 -2.37
CA THR A 104 22.24 -8.52 -3.67
C THR A 104 21.55 -9.81 -4.12
N SER A 105 21.27 -10.74 -3.20
CA SER A 105 20.58 -11.98 -3.53
C SER A 105 19.14 -11.76 -3.95
N VAL A 106 18.41 -10.85 -3.30
CA VAL A 106 17.05 -10.44 -3.72
C VAL A 106 17.10 -9.81 -5.12
N GLU A 107 18.05 -8.90 -5.35
CA GLU A 107 18.22 -8.28 -6.66
C GLU A 107 18.49 -9.31 -7.76
N ASN A 108 19.38 -10.27 -7.49
CA ASN A 108 19.68 -11.35 -8.43
C ASN A 108 18.47 -12.24 -8.75
N VAL A 109 17.58 -12.49 -7.78
CA VAL A 109 16.31 -13.21 -8.03
C VAL A 109 15.46 -12.42 -9.03
N TYR A 110 15.24 -11.12 -8.82
CA TYR A 110 14.48 -10.30 -9.76
C TYR A 110 15.11 -10.23 -11.15
N LEU A 111 16.43 -10.00 -11.21
CA LEU A 111 17.15 -9.92 -12.50
C LEU A 111 17.11 -11.25 -13.26
N GLY A 112 17.23 -12.38 -12.55
CA GLY A 112 17.12 -13.72 -13.14
C GLY A 112 15.71 -14.00 -13.69
N MET A 113 14.66 -13.59 -12.97
CA MET A 113 13.28 -13.72 -13.44
C MET A 113 13.03 -12.83 -14.67
N LEU A 114 13.49 -11.57 -14.66
CA LEU A 114 13.36 -10.65 -15.78
C LEU A 114 14.03 -11.16 -17.04
N ASP A 115 15.28 -11.65 -16.93
CA ASP A 115 16.01 -12.27 -18.04
C ASP A 115 15.27 -13.48 -18.61
N ALA A 116 14.68 -14.31 -17.72
CA ALA A 116 13.93 -15.49 -18.16
C ALA A 116 12.64 -15.10 -18.91
N TYR A 117 11.87 -14.12 -18.43
CA TYR A 117 10.68 -13.63 -19.11
C TYR A 117 11.00 -12.97 -20.47
N GLU A 118 12.06 -12.14 -20.50
CA GLU A 118 12.51 -11.47 -21.73
C GLU A 118 12.89 -12.51 -22.79
N LYS A 119 13.71 -13.50 -22.45
CA LYS A 119 14.13 -14.58 -23.37
C LYS A 119 12.97 -15.44 -23.86
N ALA A 120 11.94 -15.62 -23.01
CA ALA A 120 10.74 -16.38 -23.36
C ALA A 120 9.70 -15.55 -24.16
N GLY A 121 9.89 -14.24 -24.31
CA GLY A 121 8.92 -13.35 -24.93
C GLY A 121 7.61 -13.23 -24.13
N MET A 122 7.68 -13.39 -22.81
CA MET A 122 6.52 -13.33 -21.91
C MET A 122 6.37 -11.93 -21.34
N ASP A 123 5.88 -11.01 -22.17
CA ASP A 123 5.80 -9.56 -21.86
C ASP A 123 4.98 -9.26 -20.61
N ASP A 124 3.85 -9.95 -20.39
CA ASP A 124 3.03 -9.77 -19.20
C ASP A 124 3.81 -10.13 -17.92
N GLY A 125 4.51 -11.25 -17.92
CA GLY A 125 5.37 -11.68 -16.83
C GLY A 125 6.51 -10.70 -16.57
N TYR A 126 7.14 -10.21 -17.63
CA TYR A 126 8.21 -9.22 -17.54
C TYR A 126 7.72 -7.91 -16.91
N VAL A 127 6.60 -7.35 -17.40
CA VAL A 127 6.04 -6.08 -16.88
C VAL A 127 5.72 -6.19 -15.40
N LEU A 128 5.05 -7.26 -14.98
CA LEU A 128 4.68 -7.46 -13.58
C LEU A 128 5.89 -7.68 -12.68
N CYS A 129 6.83 -8.53 -13.10
CA CYS A 129 8.09 -8.74 -12.38
C CYS A 129 8.91 -7.43 -12.26
N LYS A 130 8.92 -6.61 -13.33
CA LYS A 130 9.61 -5.31 -13.31
C LYS A 130 8.95 -4.32 -12.37
N LEU A 131 7.62 -4.32 -12.26
CA LEU A 131 6.90 -3.51 -11.26
C LEU A 131 7.27 -3.93 -9.84
N ASP A 132 7.31 -5.23 -9.55
CA ASP A 132 7.70 -5.75 -8.25
C ASP A 132 9.16 -5.39 -7.92
N TYR A 133 10.06 -5.52 -8.89
CA TYR A 133 11.46 -5.10 -8.74
C TYR A 133 11.59 -3.60 -8.44
N LEU A 134 10.87 -2.73 -9.17
CA LEU A 134 10.89 -1.28 -8.94
C LEU A 134 10.35 -0.92 -7.55
N ASN A 135 9.27 -1.58 -7.11
CA ASN A 135 8.71 -1.40 -5.78
C ASN A 135 9.69 -1.85 -4.69
N TRP A 136 10.32 -3.00 -4.87
CA TRP A 136 11.33 -3.48 -3.94
C TRP A 136 12.54 -2.52 -3.87
N LYS A 137 13.05 -2.10 -5.02
CA LYS A 137 14.20 -1.17 -5.12
C LYS A 137 13.89 0.15 -4.40
N ARG A 138 12.70 0.69 -4.60
CA ARG A 138 12.24 1.91 -3.95
C ARG A 138 12.23 1.79 -2.42
N ASN A 139 11.86 0.62 -1.89
CA ASN A 139 11.74 0.40 -0.46
C ASN A 139 13.07 0.03 0.22
N SER A 140 13.99 -0.58 -0.50
CA SER A 140 15.23 -1.15 0.04
C SER A 140 16.47 -0.30 -0.24
N ASP A 141 16.48 0.52 -1.30
CA ASP A 141 17.64 1.32 -1.72
C ASP A 141 17.45 2.80 -1.36
N PRO A 142 18.19 3.32 -0.36
CA PRO A 142 18.10 4.73 0.03
C PRO A 142 18.43 5.71 -1.10
N THR A 143 19.21 5.28 -2.10
CA THR A 143 19.60 6.11 -3.25
C THR A 143 18.49 6.20 -4.30
N PHE A 144 17.54 5.28 -4.27
CA PHE A 144 16.41 5.19 -5.18
C PHE A 144 15.24 6.10 -4.76
N VAL A 145 15.30 6.72 -3.58
CA VAL A 145 14.25 7.60 -3.06
C VAL A 145 14.75 9.04 -3.02
N PRO A 146 14.23 9.94 -3.87
CA PRO A 146 14.68 11.35 -3.91
C PRO A 146 14.45 12.11 -2.59
N TYR A 147 13.61 11.58 -1.71
CA TYR A 147 13.23 12.22 -0.44
C TYR A 147 14.39 12.39 0.57
N ARG A 148 15.51 11.68 0.39
CA ARG A 148 16.70 11.80 1.24
C ARG A 148 17.83 12.63 0.63
N ALA A 149 17.64 13.15 -0.59
CA ALA A 149 18.59 14.08 -1.18
C ALA A 149 18.58 15.39 -0.37
N PRO A 150 19.73 16.02 -0.13
CA PRO A 150 19.80 17.35 0.48
C PRO A 150 18.85 18.32 -0.26
N GLN A 151 18.13 19.16 0.49
CA GLN A 151 17.08 20.05 -0.06
C GLN A 151 17.54 20.92 -1.25
N ASN A 152 18.83 21.15 -1.41
CA ASN A 152 19.43 21.89 -2.51
C ASN A 152 19.54 21.09 -3.84
N LEU A 153 19.27 19.77 -3.84
CA LEU A 153 19.29 18.93 -5.03
C LEU A 153 17.87 18.50 -5.51
N ILE A 154 16.81 18.90 -4.80
CA ILE A 154 15.42 18.49 -5.03
C ILE A 154 14.86 18.94 -6.40
N GLY A 155 15.56 19.73 -7.16
CA GLY A 155 15.11 20.14 -8.51
C GLY A 155 15.88 19.53 -9.67
N LEU A 156 16.94 18.76 -9.40
CA LEU A 156 17.89 18.31 -10.43
C LEU A 156 17.93 16.77 -10.62
N THR A 157 17.36 15.99 -9.71
CA THR A 157 17.33 14.53 -9.82
C THR A 157 15.93 14.06 -10.20
N GLN A 158 15.80 13.48 -11.38
CA GLN A 158 14.59 12.77 -11.79
C GLN A 158 14.36 11.61 -10.81
N ASP A 159 13.11 11.44 -10.35
CA ASP A 159 12.71 10.32 -9.48
C ASP A 159 12.96 8.98 -10.20
N PRO A 160 13.89 8.13 -9.73
CA PRO A 160 14.25 6.90 -10.44
C PRO A 160 13.09 5.90 -10.54
N TYR A 161 12.18 5.91 -9.56
CA TYR A 161 10.99 5.07 -9.59
C TYR A 161 10.04 5.49 -10.71
N LEU A 162 9.73 6.79 -10.81
CA LEU A 162 8.91 7.33 -11.90
C LEU A 162 9.57 7.12 -13.26
N ALA A 163 10.88 7.34 -13.36
CA ALA A 163 11.62 7.09 -14.60
C ALA A 163 11.52 5.62 -15.03
N GLY A 164 11.62 4.68 -14.09
CA GLY A 164 11.41 3.26 -14.33
C GLY A 164 10.00 2.94 -14.81
N LEU A 165 8.97 3.51 -14.19
CA LEU A 165 7.58 3.36 -14.60
C LEU A 165 7.31 3.99 -15.99
N ASP A 166 7.89 5.15 -16.27
CA ASP A 166 7.71 5.83 -17.58
C ASP A 166 8.36 5.05 -18.71
N LYS A 167 9.54 4.48 -18.47
CA LYS A 167 10.19 3.58 -19.43
C LYS A 167 9.34 2.35 -19.68
N LEU A 168 8.88 1.67 -18.65
CA LEU A 168 8.04 0.47 -18.75
C LEU A 168 6.74 0.77 -19.49
N LYS A 169 6.10 1.91 -19.20
CA LYS A 169 4.92 2.40 -19.92
C LYS A 169 5.20 2.61 -21.41
N ALA A 170 6.35 3.19 -21.77
CA ALA A 170 6.71 3.45 -23.16
C ALA A 170 6.97 2.16 -23.94
N ASP A 171 7.71 1.22 -23.32
CA ASP A 171 8.11 -0.03 -23.95
C ASP A 171 6.91 -0.98 -24.19
N PHE A 172 5.91 -0.98 -23.27
CA PHE A 172 4.78 -1.93 -23.30
C PHE A 172 3.41 -1.27 -23.52
N LYS A 173 3.36 -0.10 -24.13
CA LYS A 173 2.12 0.65 -24.34
C LYS A 173 1.04 -0.12 -25.11
N SER A 174 1.41 -1.05 -25.98
CA SER A 174 0.48 -1.87 -26.78
C SER A 174 -0.13 -3.06 -26.04
N HIS A 175 0.36 -3.37 -24.85
CA HIS A 175 -0.09 -4.52 -24.05
C HIS A 175 -1.09 -4.05 -22.96
N ASP A 176 -2.15 -4.81 -22.74
CA ASP A 176 -3.18 -4.46 -21.75
C ASP A 176 -2.65 -4.51 -20.31
N VAL A 177 -1.64 -5.34 -20.02
CA VAL A 177 -0.92 -5.38 -18.73
C VAL A 177 -0.25 -4.05 -18.38
N CYS A 178 0.01 -3.19 -19.37
CA CYS A 178 0.51 -1.83 -19.13
C CYS A 178 -0.43 -1.01 -18.23
N ALA A 179 -1.70 -1.38 -18.13
CA ALA A 179 -2.64 -0.81 -17.15
C ALA A 179 -2.15 -0.94 -15.71
N GLU A 180 -1.37 -1.99 -15.36
CA GLU A 180 -0.73 -2.13 -14.04
C GLU A 180 0.34 -1.06 -13.80
N VAL A 181 1.07 -0.68 -14.84
CA VAL A 181 2.06 0.42 -14.76
C VAL A 181 1.36 1.75 -14.47
N TYR A 182 0.23 2.00 -15.15
CA TYR A 182 -0.61 3.17 -14.84
C TYR A 182 -1.17 3.13 -13.43
N LEU A 183 -1.63 1.96 -12.96
CA LEU A 183 -2.12 1.79 -11.60
C LEU A 183 -1.03 2.09 -10.56
N ALA A 184 0.18 1.56 -10.76
CA ALA A 184 1.33 1.85 -9.91
C ALA A 184 1.68 3.35 -9.89
N LYS A 185 1.66 4.00 -11.06
CA LYS A 185 1.92 5.43 -11.21
C LYS A 185 0.83 6.28 -10.54
N ALA A 186 -0.45 5.91 -10.71
CA ALA A 186 -1.56 6.61 -10.05
C ALA A 186 -1.49 6.49 -8.52
N ARG A 187 -1.20 5.29 -7.98
CA ARG A 187 -0.98 5.08 -6.54
C ARG A 187 0.18 5.91 -6.01
N TYR A 188 1.27 6.00 -6.77
CA TYR A 188 2.41 6.84 -6.40
C TYR A 188 2.03 8.33 -6.37
N ALA A 189 1.22 8.81 -7.32
CA ALA A 189 0.70 10.18 -7.32
C ALA A 189 -0.19 10.45 -6.08
N VAL A 190 -1.06 9.49 -5.69
CA VAL A 190 -1.86 9.60 -4.46
C VAL A 190 -0.97 9.69 -3.22
N GLU A 191 0.07 8.85 -3.12
CA GLU A 191 1.04 8.88 -2.02
C GLU A 191 1.76 10.23 -1.91
N LYS A 192 2.04 10.86 -3.06
CA LYS A 192 2.61 12.21 -3.14
C LYS A 192 1.59 13.33 -3.01
N GLN A 193 0.35 13.01 -2.61
CA GLN A 193 -0.77 13.97 -2.47
C GLN A 193 -1.12 14.72 -3.78
N GLN A 194 -0.89 14.08 -4.93
CA GLN A 194 -1.19 14.61 -6.26
C GLN A 194 -2.46 13.97 -6.84
N GLN A 195 -3.60 14.09 -6.13
CA GLN A 195 -4.84 13.40 -6.47
C GLN A 195 -5.39 13.77 -7.85
N VAL A 196 -5.25 15.03 -8.27
CA VAL A 196 -5.67 15.46 -9.61
C VAL A 196 -4.89 14.72 -10.70
N MET A 197 -3.56 14.59 -10.54
CA MET A 197 -2.71 13.82 -11.44
C MET A 197 -3.09 12.33 -11.42
N ALA A 198 -3.33 11.77 -10.23
CA ALA A 198 -3.75 10.38 -10.10
C ALA A 198 -5.07 10.09 -10.85
N LEU A 199 -6.05 11.00 -10.78
CA LEU A 199 -7.30 10.90 -11.53
C LEU A 199 -7.07 10.92 -13.03
N GLN A 200 -6.22 11.82 -13.53
CA GLN A 200 -5.87 11.90 -14.95
C GLN A 200 -5.22 10.61 -15.45
N ILE A 201 -4.30 10.05 -14.65
CA ILE A 201 -3.65 8.77 -14.96
C ILE A 201 -4.66 7.63 -15.00
N CYS A 202 -5.59 7.56 -14.04
CA CYS A 202 -6.65 6.55 -14.01
C CYS A 202 -7.56 6.69 -15.25
N ASP A 203 -7.97 7.91 -15.62
CA ASP A 203 -8.85 8.16 -16.76
C ASP A 203 -8.17 7.81 -18.08
N GLU A 204 -6.89 8.14 -18.24
CA GLU A 204 -6.09 7.74 -19.39
C GLU A 204 -6.03 6.21 -19.52
N ALA A 205 -5.70 5.52 -18.43
CA ALA A 205 -5.59 4.06 -18.44
C ALA A 205 -6.91 3.36 -18.75
N ILE A 206 -8.02 3.80 -18.14
CA ILE A 206 -9.36 3.25 -18.38
C ILE A 206 -9.77 3.42 -19.84
N ARG A 207 -9.40 4.55 -20.48
CA ARG A 207 -9.66 4.81 -21.89
C ARG A 207 -8.79 3.98 -22.84
N LEU A 208 -7.50 3.78 -22.50
CA LEU A 208 -6.55 3.06 -23.34
C LEU A 208 -6.71 1.54 -23.27
N TYR A 209 -7.08 1.02 -22.11
CA TYR A 209 -7.15 -0.41 -21.82
C TYR A 209 -8.53 -0.82 -21.29
N PRO A 210 -9.63 -0.61 -22.06
CA PRO A 210 -10.99 -0.88 -21.58
C PRO A 210 -11.22 -2.36 -21.27
N ASP A 211 -10.54 -3.26 -21.97
CA ASP A 211 -10.67 -4.72 -21.86
C ASP A 211 -9.67 -5.34 -20.85
N TYR A 212 -8.89 -4.49 -20.18
CA TYR A 212 -7.96 -4.95 -19.16
C TYR A 212 -8.68 -5.70 -18.03
N LYS A 213 -8.24 -6.93 -17.75
CA LYS A 213 -8.96 -7.86 -16.86
C LYS A 213 -9.14 -7.34 -15.42
N ARG A 214 -8.24 -6.48 -14.95
CA ARG A 214 -8.32 -5.84 -13.64
C ARG A 214 -8.69 -4.35 -13.71
N ILE A 215 -9.41 -3.93 -14.74
CA ILE A 215 -9.82 -2.53 -14.93
C ILE A 215 -10.53 -1.94 -13.69
N ASN A 216 -11.19 -2.78 -12.90
CA ASN A 216 -11.84 -2.36 -11.67
C ASN A 216 -10.85 -1.84 -10.62
N ALA A 217 -9.58 -2.25 -10.63
CA ALA A 217 -8.57 -1.71 -9.73
C ALA A 217 -8.34 -0.20 -9.97
N LEU A 218 -8.30 0.22 -11.25
CA LEU A 218 -8.21 1.64 -11.62
C LEU A 218 -9.50 2.40 -11.31
N LYS A 219 -10.67 1.80 -11.60
CA LYS A 219 -11.97 2.40 -11.28
C LYS A 219 -12.16 2.58 -9.77
N ASN A 220 -11.74 1.60 -8.98
CA ASN A 220 -11.80 1.65 -7.52
C ASN A 220 -10.88 2.75 -6.96
N LEU A 221 -9.62 2.84 -7.45
CA LEU A 221 -8.72 3.92 -7.04
C LEU A 221 -9.28 5.31 -7.39
N LYS A 222 -9.83 5.46 -8.61
CA LYS A 222 -10.52 6.69 -9.00
C LYS A 222 -11.67 7.01 -8.05
N GLN A 223 -12.53 6.02 -7.74
CA GLN A 223 -13.65 6.21 -6.83
C GLN A 223 -13.19 6.54 -5.41
N GLU A 224 -12.13 5.90 -4.91
CA GLU A 224 -11.53 6.20 -3.60
C GLU A 224 -11.08 7.67 -3.50
N ILE A 225 -10.46 8.21 -4.55
CA ILE A 225 -10.06 9.63 -4.60
C ILE A 225 -11.30 10.53 -4.58
N LEU A 226 -12.36 10.17 -5.31
CA LEU A 226 -13.57 10.98 -5.46
C LEU A 226 -14.55 10.83 -4.29
N ASN A 227 -14.46 9.77 -3.51
CA ASN A 227 -15.37 9.51 -2.40
C ASN A 227 -15.35 10.64 -1.38
N PRO A 228 -16.53 11.13 -0.95
CA PRO A 228 -16.63 12.05 0.17
C PRO A 228 -16.21 11.35 1.47
N ALA A 229 -15.58 12.12 2.36
CA ALA A 229 -15.24 11.69 3.71
C ALA A 229 -15.53 12.82 4.70
N LEU A 230 -16.06 12.46 5.87
CA LEU A 230 -16.32 13.38 6.97
C LEU A 230 -16.03 12.68 8.29
N TYR A 231 -15.15 13.26 9.07
CA TYR A 231 -14.87 12.85 10.44
C TYR A 231 -14.95 14.07 11.34
N VAL A 232 -15.83 14.03 12.35
CA VAL A 232 -16.00 15.10 13.31
C VAL A 232 -15.69 14.60 14.71
N ARG A 233 -14.78 15.29 15.38
CA ARG A 233 -14.41 15.03 16.77
C ARG A 233 -14.80 16.26 17.61
N ALA A 234 -15.41 15.99 18.77
CA ALA A 234 -15.78 17.01 19.75
C ALA A 234 -15.36 16.59 21.15
N ASP A 235 -15.28 17.53 22.06
CA ASP A 235 -15.02 17.26 23.47
C ASP A 235 -16.20 16.47 24.08
N GLN A 236 -15.88 15.51 24.95
CA GLN A 236 -16.88 14.67 25.63
C GLN A 236 -17.46 15.33 26.88
N VAL A 237 -16.77 16.30 27.43
CA VAL A 237 -17.19 17.08 28.62
C VAL A 237 -16.95 18.54 28.32
N VAL A 238 -17.98 19.35 28.50
CA VAL A 238 -17.95 20.80 28.29
C VAL A 238 -18.66 21.53 29.45
N TYR A 239 -18.38 22.83 29.61
CA TYR A 239 -19.06 23.67 30.57
C TYR A 239 -20.23 24.41 29.90
N PRO A 240 -21.30 24.76 30.65
CA PRO A 240 -22.42 25.52 30.13
C PRO A 240 -21.94 26.87 29.55
N ASP A 241 -22.61 27.32 28.53
CA ASP A 241 -22.37 28.63 27.89
C ASP A 241 -20.96 28.85 27.32
N THR A 242 -20.17 27.75 27.23
CA THR A 242 -18.85 27.78 26.58
C THR A 242 -18.96 27.35 25.12
N ASP A 243 -17.96 27.71 24.34
CA ASP A 243 -17.84 27.26 22.95
C ASP A 243 -17.13 25.87 22.91
N MET A 244 -17.88 24.85 22.50
CA MET A 244 -17.34 23.52 22.22
C MET A 244 -16.68 23.54 20.85
N LYS A 245 -15.45 23.02 20.75
CA LYS A 245 -14.71 22.89 19.48
C LYS A 245 -15.10 21.62 18.76
N LEU A 246 -15.43 21.75 17.49
CA LEU A 246 -15.62 20.65 16.54
C LEU A 246 -14.42 20.59 15.61
N MET A 247 -13.56 19.58 15.79
CA MET A 247 -12.45 19.32 14.88
C MET A 247 -12.99 18.46 13.73
N VAL A 248 -12.93 18.99 12.52
CA VAL A 248 -13.55 18.39 11.32
C VAL A 248 -12.47 18.10 10.31
N ASN A 249 -12.28 16.80 10.00
CA ASN A 249 -11.51 16.36 8.86
C ASN A 249 -12.49 15.96 7.76
N HIS A 250 -12.32 16.53 6.56
CA HIS A 250 -13.28 16.33 5.47
C HIS A 250 -12.61 16.28 4.10
N LYS A 251 -13.27 15.61 3.16
CA LYS A 251 -12.89 15.52 1.76
C LYS A 251 -14.13 15.43 0.87
N ASN A 252 -14.16 16.17 -0.22
CA ASN A 252 -15.20 16.09 -1.26
C ASN A 252 -16.65 16.26 -0.76
N ILE A 253 -16.85 17.04 0.29
CA ILE A 253 -18.15 17.34 0.90
C ILE A 253 -18.33 18.85 1.06
N ASP A 254 -19.54 19.32 0.83
CA ASP A 254 -19.88 20.76 0.83
C ASP A 254 -20.39 21.24 2.20
N GLY A 255 -20.81 20.31 3.07
CA GLY A 255 -21.30 20.65 4.41
C GLY A 255 -21.83 19.46 5.21
N PHE A 256 -22.21 19.74 6.43
CA PHE A 256 -22.82 18.77 7.35
C PHE A 256 -23.69 19.47 8.36
N THR A 257 -24.62 18.72 8.96
CA THR A 257 -25.52 19.21 10.01
C THR A 257 -25.21 18.50 11.33
N VAL A 258 -25.06 19.28 12.39
CA VAL A 258 -24.99 18.80 13.76
C VAL A 258 -26.39 18.84 14.36
N GLN A 259 -26.87 17.70 14.84
CA GLN A 259 -28.13 17.57 15.56
C GLN A 259 -27.87 17.17 17.00
N LEU A 260 -28.36 17.93 17.96
CA LEU A 260 -28.28 17.61 19.39
C LEU A 260 -29.58 17.01 19.89
N TYR A 261 -29.46 15.91 20.63
CA TYR A 261 -30.58 15.22 21.25
C TYR A 261 -30.39 15.12 22.75
N GLN A 262 -31.46 15.40 23.50
CA GLN A 262 -31.57 15.13 24.93
C GLN A 262 -32.79 14.22 25.15
N SER A 263 -32.64 13.11 25.87
CA SER A 263 -33.73 12.17 26.13
C SER A 263 -34.50 11.75 24.86
N LYS A 264 -33.82 11.51 23.75
CA LYS A 264 -34.36 11.17 22.42
C LYS A 264 -35.06 12.31 21.68
N LYS A 265 -35.25 13.50 22.28
CA LYS A 265 -35.81 14.67 21.64
C LYS A 265 -34.70 15.54 21.05
N ARG A 266 -34.86 15.97 19.79
CA ARG A 266 -33.94 16.93 19.17
C ARG A 266 -34.14 18.30 19.81
N VAL A 267 -33.08 18.86 20.38
CA VAL A 267 -33.08 20.14 21.10
C VAL A 267 -32.38 21.25 20.31
N ALA A 268 -31.43 20.90 19.41
CA ALA A 268 -30.79 21.89 18.55
C ALA A 268 -30.37 21.26 17.24
N GLU A 269 -30.21 22.08 16.21
CA GLU A 269 -29.70 21.72 14.90
C GLU A 269 -28.93 22.91 14.31
N GLN A 270 -27.73 22.63 13.78
CA GLN A 270 -26.90 23.65 13.15
C GLN A 270 -26.20 23.08 11.94
N HIS A 271 -26.30 23.77 10.81
CA HIS A 271 -25.56 23.41 9.56
C HIS A 271 -24.23 24.16 9.50
N TYR A 272 -23.21 23.45 8.99
CA TYR A 272 -21.89 23.98 8.74
C TYR A 272 -21.51 23.76 7.27
N SER A 273 -21.17 24.86 6.59
CA SER A 273 -20.65 24.80 5.22
C SER A 273 -19.15 24.55 5.23
N LEU A 274 -18.70 23.73 4.30
CA LEU A 274 -17.30 23.34 4.14
C LEU A 274 -16.77 23.85 2.80
N LEU A 275 -15.53 24.32 2.79
CA LEU A 275 -14.84 24.62 1.55
C LEU A 275 -14.39 23.30 0.91
N ARG A 276 -14.83 23.06 -0.32
CA ARG A 276 -14.42 21.90 -1.11
C ARG A 276 -13.27 22.27 -2.04
N PRO A 277 -12.01 21.95 -1.69
CA PRO A 277 -10.90 22.23 -2.57
C PRO A 277 -10.94 21.31 -3.80
N GLN A 278 -10.54 21.84 -4.96
CA GLN A 278 -10.52 21.10 -6.23
C GLN A 278 -9.39 20.08 -6.32
N ASN A 279 -8.53 19.99 -5.32
CA ASN A 279 -7.39 19.09 -5.28
C ASN A 279 -7.70 17.69 -4.71
N TYR A 280 -8.95 17.46 -4.26
CA TYR A 280 -9.43 16.18 -3.67
C TYR A 280 -8.65 15.70 -2.44
N GLN A 281 -7.99 16.61 -1.73
CA GLN A 281 -7.23 16.29 -0.51
C GLN A 281 -8.12 16.43 0.73
N ASN A 282 -7.73 15.72 1.80
CA ASN A 282 -8.32 15.94 3.12
C ASN A 282 -8.01 17.35 3.62
N GLN A 283 -9.00 17.97 4.26
CA GLN A 283 -8.88 19.28 4.88
C GLN A 283 -9.26 19.19 6.35
N ASP A 284 -8.52 19.91 7.18
CA ASP A 284 -8.82 20.06 8.59
C ASP A 284 -9.39 21.46 8.84
N THR A 285 -10.56 21.52 9.50
CA THR A 285 -11.26 22.75 9.84
C THR A 285 -11.76 22.66 11.28
N VAL A 286 -11.82 23.79 11.97
CA VAL A 286 -12.36 23.85 13.32
C VAL A 286 -13.58 24.75 13.30
N PHE A 287 -14.70 24.24 13.81
CA PHE A 287 -15.91 24.98 14.06
C PHE A 287 -16.18 25.08 15.55
N THR A 288 -17.04 26.01 15.93
CA THR A 288 -17.55 26.15 17.29
C THR A 288 -19.04 25.85 17.34
N LEU A 289 -19.48 25.19 18.40
CA LEU A 289 -20.86 24.95 18.74
C LEU A 289 -21.08 25.38 20.19
N LYS A 290 -22.05 26.25 20.44
CA LYS A 290 -22.40 26.62 21.81
C LYS A 290 -22.87 25.41 22.60
N ALA A 291 -22.29 25.22 23.78
CA ALA A 291 -22.71 24.17 24.67
C ALA A 291 -24.16 24.45 25.11
N PRO A 292 -25.05 23.46 25.09
CA PRO A 292 -26.40 23.59 25.63
C PRO A 292 -26.38 23.68 27.16
N ALA A 293 -27.56 23.75 27.80
CA ALA A 293 -27.71 23.73 29.26
C ALA A 293 -27.14 22.46 29.88
N ILE A 294 -26.90 22.45 31.19
CA ILE A 294 -26.40 21.29 31.95
C ILE A 294 -27.22 20.03 31.63
N GLY A 295 -26.52 18.94 31.34
CA GLY A 295 -27.14 17.66 31.01
C GLY A 295 -26.35 16.74 30.13
N GLU A 296 -26.92 15.57 29.81
CA GLU A 296 -26.33 14.59 28.91
C GLU A 296 -26.98 14.70 27.53
N TYR A 297 -26.14 14.70 26.51
CA TYR A 297 -26.52 14.89 25.11
C TYR A 297 -25.95 13.84 24.19
N VAL A 298 -26.70 13.60 23.12
CA VAL A 298 -26.24 12.82 21.96
C VAL A 298 -26.13 13.77 20.79
N MET A 299 -24.91 13.88 20.26
CA MET A 299 -24.64 14.63 19.04
C MET A 299 -24.65 13.66 17.86
N ARG A 300 -25.45 13.97 16.84
CA ARG A 300 -25.50 13.24 15.57
C ARG A 300 -24.97 14.14 14.47
N ILE A 301 -24.00 13.63 13.73
CA ILE A 301 -23.44 14.31 12.56
C ILE A 301 -24.11 13.74 11.32
N VAL A 302 -24.70 14.62 10.52
CA VAL A 302 -25.44 14.27 9.31
C VAL A 302 -24.74 14.95 8.12
N PRO A 303 -24.00 14.20 7.26
CA PRO A 303 -23.43 14.75 6.04
C PRO A 303 -24.51 15.25 5.08
N ASP A 304 -24.19 16.17 4.17
CA ASP A 304 -25.11 16.62 3.13
C ASP A 304 -25.53 15.48 2.21
N ALA A 305 -26.69 15.61 1.57
CA ALA A 305 -27.36 14.51 0.85
C ALA A 305 -26.48 13.82 -0.21
N LYS A 306 -25.72 14.59 -1.00
CA LYS A 306 -24.81 14.07 -2.03
C LYS A 306 -23.68 13.17 -1.46
N ALA A 307 -23.26 13.46 -0.21
CA ALA A 307 -22.25 12.64 0.45
C ALA A 307 -22.84 11.34 1.02
N ARG A 308 -24.15 11.29 1.34
CA ARG A 308 -24.81 10.07 1.84
C ARG A 308 -24.99 9.00 0.80
N GLU A 309 -25.22 9.40 -0.46
CA GLU A 309 -25.44 8.45 -1.57
C GLU A 309 -24.17 7.71 -1.97
N ASN A 310 -23.01 8.33 -1.78
CA ASN A 310 -21.72 7.85 -2.27
C ASN A 310 -20.71 7.43 -1.19
N SER A 311 -21.07 7.54 0.10
CA SER A 311 -20.15 7.24 1.18
C SER A 311 -20.66 6.15 2.10
N GLU A 312 -19.74 5.30 2.54
CA GLU A 312 -19.87 4.48 3.74
C GLU A 312 -19.89 5.34 5.03
N SER A 313 -20.00 6.67 4.93
CA SER A 313 -20.04 7.58 6.07
C SER A 313 -21.29 7.31 6.89
N LYS A 314 -21.15 6.37 7.80
CA LYS A 314 -22.12 6.08 8.85
C LYS A 314 -22.34 7.37 9.62
N LEU A 315 -23.61 7.66 9.91
CA LEU A 315 -23.99 8.68 10.86
C LEU A 315 -23.12 8.57 12.11
N SER A 316 -22.22 9.49 12.35
CA SER A 316 -21.42 9.46 13.56
C SER A 316 -22.26 9.98 14.72
N VAL A 317 -22.27 9.23 15.81
CA VAL A 317 -23.00 9.52 17.02
C VAL A 317 -22.01 9.62 18.17
N THR A 318 -21.93 10.80 18.78
CA THR A 318 -21.05 11.02 19.94
C THR A 318 -21.91 11.43 21.14
N ARG A 319 -21.62 10.86 22.31
CA ARG A 319 -22.23 11.28 23.57
C ARG A 319 -21.32 12.27 24.27
N PHE A 320 -21.88 13.31 24.81
CA PHE A 320 -21.14 14.28 25.61
C PHE A 320 -22.00 14.79 26.79
N LYS A 321 -21.33 15.37 27.77
CA LYS A 321 -21.94 15.86 28.99
C LYS A 321 -21.58 17.33 29.19
N VAL A 322 -22.59 18.13 29.57
CA VAL A 322 -22.44 19.52 30.03
C VAL A 322 -22.54 19.50 31.55
N LEU A 323 -21.48 19.94 32.23
CA LEU A 323 -21.36 19.92 33.68
C LEU A 323 -21.76 21.22 34.31
#